data_0b08e21bca509775138d6488a36e475d
#
_entry.id   0b08e21bca509775138d6488a36e475d
#
_cell.length_a   1.000
_cell.length_b   1.000
_cell.length_c   1.000
_cell.angle_alpha   90.00
_cell.angle_beta   90.00
_cell.angle_gamma   90.00
#
_symmetry.space_group_name_H-M   'P 1'
#
loop_
_entity.id
_entity.type
_entity.pdbx_description
1 polymer ?
#
loop_
_entity_poly.entity_id
_entity_poly.type
_entity_poly.pdbx_seq_one_letter_code
_entity_poly.pdbx_strand_id
1 'polypeptide(L)'
;QLLSKALAAPVGIEREAVFPAENFGSAMAPLYTTLALFIGSLLILVVVKPTVSDRTREQLSDPQPRQLFMGRFGVLAFLSLAQTTVMGLGNLLFLQVQVAEPALFMLCFWIAGLVFTFLIYALVAAFANLGKAVAVLLLIIQVTGCGGSFPLQLLPPFVQALSPWLPATHVVNAMRAAMFGTYGADFWTEIGLLLLFLIPAALIGLVLRKPLAKFMTWYVEQVESSKLVG
;
A
#
# COMPACT_ATOMS: atom_id res chain seq x y z
N GLN A 1 -54.90 8.56 4.87
CA GLN A 1 -53.57 8.84 4.29
C GLN A 1 -52.53 9.32 5.32
N LEU A 2 -52.88 10.17 6.32
CA LEU A 2 -51.98 10.61 7.39
C LEU A 2 -51.60 9.46 8.34
N LEU A 3 -52.60 8.63 8.71
CA LEU A 3 -52.35 7.48 9.59
C LEU A 3 -51.50 6.40 8.94
N SER A 4 -51.69 6.16 7.64
CA SER A 4 -50.85 5.20 6.90
C SER A 4 -49.40 5.68 6.74
N LYS A 5 -49.17 6.99 6.59
CA LYS A 5 -47.82 7.58 6.59
C LYS A 5 -47.15 7.50 7.96
N ALA A 6 -47.91 7.76 9.05
CA ALA A 6 -47.38 7.66 10.40
C ALA A 6 -47.06 6.21 10.82
N LEU A 7 -47.83 5.23 10.31
CA LEU A 7 -47.56 3.80 10.55
C LEU A 7 -46.43 3.25 9.68
N ALA A 8 -46.22 3.82 8.49
CA ALA A 8 -45.12 3.41 7.59
C ALA A 8 -43.77 3.96 8.02
N ALA A 9 -43.71 5.10 8.72
CA ALA A 9 -42.48 5.70 9.25
C ALA A 9 -42.77 6.32 10.64
N PRO A 10 -42.91 5.50 11.69
CA PRO A 10 -43.24 5.96 13.04
C PRO A 10 -42.16 6.81 13.69
N VAL A 11 -40.94 6.79 13.14
CA VAL A 11 -39.80 7.58 13.60
C VAL A 11 -39.19 8.30 12.40
N GLY A 12 -39.15 9.62 12.45
CA GLY A 12 -38.37 10.43 11.53
C GLY A 12 -36.87 10.33 11.91
N ILE A 13 -36.07 9.78 11.04
CA ILE A 13 -34.61 9.78 11.21
C ILE A 13 -34.06 11.03 10.53
N GLU A 14 -33.62 12.01 11.30
CA GLU A 14 -32.85 13.14 10.83
C GLU A 14 -31.37 12.72 10.83
N ARG A 15 -30.79 12.59 9.65
CA ARG A 15 -29.38 12.18 9.50
C ARG A 15 -28.53 13.41 9.25
N GLU A 16 -27.76 13.78 10.24
CA GLU A 16 -26.69 14.76 10.09
C GLU A 16 -25.34 14.03 9.83
N ALA A 17 -24.80 14.19 8.63
CA ALA A 17 -23.54 13.57 8.26
C ALA A 17 -22.38 14.52 8.60
N VAL A 18 -21.51 14.11 9.52
CA VAL A 18 -20.32 14.89 9.92
C VAL A 18 -19.30 14.98 8.77
N PHE A 19 -19.10 13.87 8.05
CA PHE A 19 -18.25 13.78 6.87
C PHE A 19 -19.04 13.18 5.70
N PRO A 20 -19.82 14.01 4.97
CA PRO A 20 -20.67 13.50 3.91
C PRO A 20 -19.88 13.06 2.69
N ALA A 21 -20.12 11.85 2.20
CA ALA A 21 -19.65 11.40 0.89
C ALA A 21 -20.75 11.71 -0.13
N GLU A 22 -20.42 12.46 -1.19
CA GLU A 22 -21.38 12.89 -2.22
C GLU A 22 -21.96 11.72 -3.02
N ASN A 23 -21.13 10.70 -3.26
CA ASN A 23 -21.52 9.54 -4.03
C ASN A 23 -20.76 8.27 -3.60
N PHE A 24 -21.25 7.11 -4.04
CA PHE A 24 -20.66 5.82 -3.72
C PHE A 24 -19.23 5.67 -4.27
N GLY A 25 -18.93 6.24 -5.44
CA GLY A 25 -17.60 6.22 -6.05
C GLY A 25 -16.57 6.90 -5.14
N SER A 26 -16.87 8.12 -4.66
CA SER A 26 -16.01 8.83 -3.71
C SER A 26 -15.86 8.08 -2.38
N ALA A 27 -16.95 7.44 -1.88
CA ALA A 27 -16.87 6.64 -0.66
C ALA A 27 -15.93 5.43 -0.78
N MET A 28 -15.87 4.80 -1.95
CA MET A 28 -15.03 3.62 -2.23
C MET A 28 -13.63 3.98 -2.76
N ALA A 29 -13.42 5.20 -3.22
CA ALA A 29 -12.15 5.63 -3.81
C ALA A 29 -10.92 5.38 -2.92
N PRO A 30 -10.95 5.61 -1.59
CA PRO A 30 -9.80 5.33 -0.73
C PRO A 30 -9.33 3.87 -0.80
N LEU A 31 -10.27 2.92 -0.81
CA LEU A 31 -9.95 1.50 -0.91
C LEU A 31 -9.32 1.15 -2.25
N TYR A 32 -10.05 1.39 -3.35
CA TYR A 32 -9.61 0.98 -4.68
C TYR A 32 -8.31 1.65 -5.08
N THR A 33 -8.14 2.91 -4.72
CA THR A 33 -6.92 3.65 -4.98
C THR A 33 -5.74 3.09 -4.19
N THR A 34 -5.93 2.77 -2.91
CA THR A 34 -4.89 2.14 -2.08
C THR A 34 -4.44 0.81 -2.65
N LEU A 35 -5.39 -0.04 -3.07
CA LEU A 35 -5.08 -1.32 -3.70
C LEU A 35 -4.35 -1.14 -5.04
N ALA A 36 -4.79 -0.18 -5.86
CA ALA A 36 -4.13 0.13 -7.13
C ALA A 36 -2.70 0.64 -6.94
N LEU A 37 -2.43 1.45 -5.89
CA LEU A 37 -1.08 1.89 -5.52
C LEU A 37 -0.19 0.70 -5.13
N PHE A 38 -0.71 -0.24 -4.35
CA PHE A 38 0.04 -1.44 -3.95
C PHE A 38 0.32 -2.36 -5.15
N ILE A 39 -0.69 -2.61 -5.99
CA ILE A 39 -0.54 -3.39 -7.22
C ILE A 39 0.46 -2.73 -8.17
N GLY A 40 0.37 -1.42 -8.35
CA GLY A 40 1.31 -0.68 -9.18
C GLY A 40 2.75 -0.77 -8.68
N SER A 41 2.96 -0.68 -7.37
CA SER A 41 4.27 -0.89 -6.75
C SER A 41 4.79 -2.32 -6.98
N LEU A 42 3.90 -3.31 -6.93
CA LEU A 42 4.25 -4.71 -7.25
C LEU A 42 4.64 -4.85 -8.74
N LEU A 43 3.88 -4.24 -9.65
CA LEU A 43 4.15 -4.29 -11.09
C LEU A 43 5.50 -3.63 -11.45
N ILE A 44 5.86 -2.52 -10.81
CA ILE A 44 7.19 -1.92 -10.98
C ILE A 44 8.28 -2.97 -10.72
N LEU A 45 8.14 -3.78 -9.66
CA LEU A 45 9.13 -4.80 -9.27
C LEU A 45 9.00 -6.11 -10.05
N VAL A 46 7.93 -6.30 -10.79
CA VAL A 46 7.82 -7.38 -11.78
C VAL A 46 8.59 -7.02 -13.06
N VAL A 47 8.46 -5.77 -13.52
CA VAL A 47 9.07 -5.29 -14.76
C VAL A 47 10.55 -4.92 -14.54
N VAL A 48 10.85 -4.24 -13.45
CA VAL A 48 12.20 -3.74 -13.15
C VAL A 48 12.91 -4.70 -12.21
N LYS A 49 14.01 -5.30 -12.66
CA LYS A 49 14.82 -6.22 -11.83
C LYS A 49 15.30 -5.50 -10.56
N PRO A 50 15.14 -6.11 -9.37
CA PRO A 50 15.54 -5.50 -8.10
C PRO A 50 17.06 -5.45 -7.90
N THR A 51 17.81 -6.21 -8.70
CA THR A 51 19.29 -6.27 -8.64
C THR A 51 19.93 -5.33 -9.64
N VAL A 52 21.10 -4.79 -9.28
CA VAL A 52 21.95 -4.02 -10.20
C VAL A 52 22.61 -5.01 -11.18
N SER A 53 22.69 -4.64 -12.46
CA SER A 53 23.35 -5.42 -13.50
C SER A 53 24.83 -5.62 -13.17
N ASP A 54 25.39 -6.80 -13.48
CA ASP A 54 26.80 -7.11 -13.28
C ASP A 54 27.71 -6.12 -14.01
N ARG A 55 27.34 -5.72 -15.23
CA ARG A 55 28.05 -4.70 -16.01
C ARG A 55 28.12 -3.35 -15.28
N THR A 56 27.07 -2.93 -14.60
CA THR A 56 27.04 -1.68 -13.82
C THR A 56 27.86 -1.85 -12.54
N ARG A 57 27.83 -3.05 -11.95
CA ARG A 57 28.59 -3.37 -10.74
C ARG A 57 30.10 -3.35 -10.99
N GLU A 58 30.56 -3.85 -12.14
CA GLU A 58 31.98 -3.84 -12.55
C GLU A 58 32.51 -2.42 -12.80
N GLN A 59 31.63 -1.48 -13.18
CA GLN A 59 32.00 -0.07 -13.38
C GLN A 59 32.14 0.72 -12.06
N LEU A 60 31.69 0.16 -10.95
CA LEU A 60 31.76 0.79 -9.64
C LEU A 60 32.98 0.29 -8.87
N SER A 61 33.77 1.20 -8.34
CA SER A 61 34.95 0.89 -7.51
C SER A 61 34.50 0.35 -6.16
N ASP A 62 34.45 -0.98 -6.00
CA ASP A 62 34.11 -1.71 -4.76
C ASP A 62 32.81 -1.22 -4.05
N PRO A 63 31.64 -1.33 -4.71
CA PRO A 63 30.41 -0.82 -4.13
C PRO A 63 29.95 -1.70 -2.98
N GLN A 64 29.70 -1.07 -1.83
CA GLN A 64 29.11 -1.78 -0.69
C GLN A 64 27.69 -2.27 -1.02
N PRO A 65 27.27 -3.45 -0.53
CA PRO A 65 25.92 -3.99 -0.76
C PRO A 65 24.78 -3.05 -0.37
N ARG A 66 24.99 -2.22 0.66
CA ARG A 66 24.05 -1.19 1.11
C ARG A 66 23.89 -0.07 0.08
N GLN A 67 24.98 0.37 -0.53
CA GLN A 67 24.96 1.42 -1.56
C GLN A 67 24.21 0.95 -2.82
N LEU A 68 24.47 -0.30 -3.24
CA LEU A 68 23.76 -0.92 -4.36
C LEU A 68 22.24 -1.03 -4.08
N PHE A 69 21.87 -1.41 -2.85
CA PHE A 69 20.48 -1.51 -2.44
C PHE A 69 19.77 -0.15 -2.49
N MET A 70 20.35 0.87 -1.86
CA MET A 70 19.76 2.22 -1.83
C MET A 70 19.78 2.90 -3.20
N GLY A 71 20.87 2.75 -3.97
CA GLY A 71 20.94 3.29 -5.33
C GLY A 71 19.91 2.69 -6.26
N ARG A 72 19.66 1.38 -6.16
CA ARG A 72 18.59 0.73 -6.93
C ARG A 72 17.21 1.18 -6.51
N PHE A 73 16.99 1.36 -5.20
CA PHE A 73 15.72 1.91 -4.70
C PHE A 73 15.45 3.31 -5.26
N GLY A 74 16.47 4.16 -5.46
CA GLY A 74 16.28 5.48 -6.05
C GLY A 74 15.56 5.46 -7.41
N VAL A 75 15.90 4.52 -8.28
CA VAL A 75 15.21 4.32 -9.58
C VAL A 75 13.77 3.87 -9.38
N LEU A 76 13.53 2.93 -8.46
CA LEU A 76 12.18 2.44 -8.15
C LEU A 76 11.33 3.53 -7.51
N ALA A 77 11.90 4.34 -6.63
CA ALA A 77 11.24 5.48 -6.01
C ALA A 77 10.82 6.54 -7.06
N PHE A 78 11.68 6.83 -8.02
CA PHE A 78 11.34 7.74 -9.12
C PHE A 78 10.16 7.22 -9.94
N LEU A 79 10.17 5.95 -10.33
CA LEU A 79 9.06 5.31 -11.06
C LEU A 79 7.77 5.29 -10.22
N SER A 80 7.89 5.02 -8.93
CA SER A 80 6.75 5.05 -8.01
C SER A 80 6.16 6.44 -7.90
N LEU A 81 6.98 7.49 -7.76
CA LEU A 81 6.50 8.87 -7.71
C LEU A 81 5.83 9.29 -9.02
N ALA A 82 6.39 8.92 -10.18
CA ALA A 82 5.76 9.18 -11.46
C ALA A 82 4.39 8.51 -11.58
N GLN A 83 4.30 7.20 -11.23
CA GLN A 83 3.05 6.45 -11.25
C GLN A 83 2.01 7.04 -10.29
N THR A 84 2.39 7.32 -9.04
CA THR A 84 1.47 7.85 -8.03
C THR A 84 0.98 9.26 -8.38
N THR A 85 1.84 10.07 -9.00
CA THR A 85 1.45 11.40 -9.52
C THR A 85 0.38 11.27 -10.60
N VAL A 86 0.59 10.39 -11.59
CA VAL A 86 -0.40 10.14 -12.65
C VAL A 86 -1.71 9.62 -12.07
N MET A 87 -1.65 8.69 -11.11
CA MET A 87 -2.84 8.15 -10.46
C MET A 87 -3.59 9.21 -9.63
N GLY A 88 -2.88 10.02 -8.85
CA GLY A 88 -3.46 11.08 -8.04
C GLY A 88 -4.13 12.16 -8.90
N LEU A 89 -3.45 12.62 -9.94
CA LEU A 89 -4.03 13.55 -10.91
C LEU A 89 -5.21 12.93 -11.66
N GLY A 90 -5.14 11.64 -12.00
CA GLY A 90 -6.23 10.91 -12.61
C GLY A 90 -7.49 10.89 -11.74
N ASN A 91 -7.34 10.66 -10.44
CA ASN A 91 -8.45 10.73 -9.48
C ASN A 91 -9.05 12.14 -9.37
N LEU A 92 -8.20 13.17 -9.33
CA LEU A 92 -8.64 14.55 -9.18
C LEU A 92 -9.27 15.12 -10.47
N LEU A 93 -8.65 14.89 -11.64
CA LEU A 93 -9.01 15.55 -12.88
C LEU A 93 -10.02 14.75 -13.72
N PHE A 94 -9.87 13.41 -13.77
CA PHE A 94 -10.71 12.55 -14.62
C PHE A 94 -11.86 11.92 -13.85
N LEU A 95 -11.58 11.34 -12.68
CA LEU A 95 -12.62 10.71 -11.88
C LEU A 95 -13.41 11.72 -11.03
N GLN A 96 -12.85 12.91 -10.84
CA GLN A 96 -13.48 13.99 -10.08
C GLN A 96 -14.00 13.50 -8.72
N VAL A 97 -13.20 12.69 -8.02
CA VAL A 97 -13.54 12.23 -6.68
C VAL A 97 -13.62 13.44 -5.73
N GLN A 98 -14.56 13.39 -4.81
CA GLN A 98 -14.67 14.40 -3.76
C GLN A 98 -13.40 14.44 -2.93
N VAL A 99 -12.71 15.60 -2.89
CA VAL A 99 -11.49 15.79 -2.09
C VAL A 99 -11.54 17.16 -1.42
N ALA A 100 -11.58 17.17 -0.09
CA ALA A 100 -11.56 18.41 0.69
C ALA A 100 -10.19 19.08 0.66
N GLU A 101 -9.11 18.29 0.77
CA GLU A 101 -7.73 18.76 0.88
C GLU A 101 -6.84 18.12 -0.23
N PRO A 102 -6.84 18.69 -1.49
CA PRO A 102 -6.12 18.08 -2.61
C PRO A 102 -4.62 17.95 -2.39
N ALA A 103 -4.00 18.86 -1.63
CA ALA A 103 -2.57 18.81 -1.32
C ALA A 103 -2.24 17.61 -0.41
N LEU A 104 -3.03 17.37 0.64
CA LEU A 104 -2.87 16.23 1.53
C LEU A 104 -3.16 14.91 0.80
N PHE A 105 -4.14 14.92 -0.09
CA PHE A 105 -4.46 13.77 -0.94
C PHE A 105 -3.28 13.37 -1.81
N MET A 106 -2.67 14.32 -2.54
CA MET A 106 -1.48 14.05 -3.35
C MET A 106 -0.29 13.62 -2.51
N LEU A 107 -0.09 14.23 -1.33
CA LEU A 107 0.96 13.84 -0.40
C LEU A 107 0.79 12.38 0.06
N CYS A 108 -0.45 11.99 0.37
CA CYS A 108 -0.78 10.60 0.73
C CYS A 108 -0.40 9.62 -0.39
N PHE A 109 -0.69 9.94 -1.67
CA PHE A 109 -0.29 9.14 -2.82
C PHE A 109 1.21 8.92 -2.90
N TRP A 110 1.98 10.00 -2.77
CA TRP A 110 3.45 9.93 -2.86
C TRP A 110 4.04 9.11 -1.72
N ILE A 111 3.60 9.36 -0.49
CA ILE A 111 4.11 8.61 0.66
C ILE A 111 3.69 7.14 0.59
N ALA A 112 2.42 6.85 0.28
CA ALA A 112 1.92 5.49 0.15
C ALA A 112 2.66 4.71 -0.94
N GLY A 113 2.85 5.31 -2.11
CA GLY A 113 3.59 4.69 -3.20
C GLY A 113 5.04 4.38 -2.84
N LEU A 114 5.73 5.31 -2.18
CA LEU A 114 7.11 5.10 -1.72
C LEU A 114 7.21 3.99 -0.67
N VAL A 115 6.30 3.99 0.31
CA VAL A 115 6.28 2.96 1.38
C VAL A 115 5.96 1.58 0.79
N PHE A 116 4.94 1.46 -0.06
CA PHE A 116 4.60 0.19 -0.70
C PHE A 116 5.73 -0.32 -1.60
N THR A 117 6.29 0.56 -2.43
CA THR A 117 7.41 0.19 -3.30
C THR A 117 8.63 -0.25 -2.47
N PHE A 118 8.96 0.45 -1.39
CA PHE A 118 10.08 0.07 -0.52
C PHE A 118 9.83 -1.25 0.21
N LEU A 119 8.63 -1.46 0.74
CA LEU A 119 8.23 -2.70 1.42
C LEU A 119 8.34 -3.91 0.46
N ILE A 120 7.75 -3.81 -0.73
CA ILE A 120 7.79 -4.88 -1.73
C ILE A 120 9.22 -5.08 -2.23
N TYR A 121 9.98 -3.99 -2.44
CA TYR A 121 11.38 -4.06 -2.84
C TYR A 121 12.23 -4.80 -1.81
N ALA A 122 12.06 -4.51 -0.52
CA ALA A 122 12.76 -5.20 0.56
C ALA A 122 12.45 -6.71 0.59
N LEU A 123 11.17 -7.08 0.42
CA LEU A 123 10.75 -8.48 0.33
C LEU A 123 11.35 -9.18 -0.89
N VAL A 124 11.30 -8.56 -2.06
CA VAL A 124 11.84 -9.16 -3.29
C VAL A 124 13.37 -9.22 -3.27
N ALA A 125 14.04 -8.22 -2.69
CA ALA A 125 15.49 -8.21 -2.54
C ALA A 125 16.00 -9.28 -1.55
N ALA A 126 15.20 -9.63 -0.53
CA ALA A 126 15.53 -10.64 0.47
C ALA A 126 15.17 -12.07 0.01
N PHE A 127 14.00 -12.24 -0.64
CA PHE A 127 13.39 -13.55 -0.93
C PHE A 127 13.18 -13.83 -2.42
N ALA A 128 13.67 -12.97 -3.32
CA ALA A 128 13.51 -13.10 -4.77
C ALA A 128 12.04 -13.35 -5.19
N ASN A 129 11.74 -14.43 -5.94
CA ASN A 129 10.38 -14.75 -6.37
C ASN A 129 9.42 -15.06 -5.21
N LEU A 130 9.92 -15.66 -4.13
CA LEU A 130 9.11 -15.88 -2.93
C LEU A 130 8.68 -14.54 -2.31
N GLY A 131 9.52 -13.51 -2.36
CA GLY A 131 9.17 -12.16 -1.91
C GLY A 131 8.00 -11.55 -2.68
N LYS A 132 7.89 -11.82 -3.99
CA LYS A 132 6.72 -11.43 -4.79
C LYS A 132 5.47 -12.16 -4.35
N ALA A 133 5.56 -13.47 -4.09
CA ALA A 133 4.44 -14.26 -3.59
C ALA A 133 3.94 -13.75 -2.23
N VAL A 134 4.86 -13.44 -1.32
CA VAL A 134 4.53 -12.84 -0.01
C VAL A 134 3.84 -11.48 -0.19
N ALA A 135 4.30 -10.64 -1.12
CA ALA A 135 3.66 -9.36 -1.40
C ALA A 135 2.23 -9.54 -1.96
N VAL A 136 2.00 -10.54 -2.81
CA VAL A 136 0.64 -10.88 -3.30
C VAL A 136 -0.25 -11.38 -2.16
N LEU A 137 0.25 -12.23 -1.27
CA LEU A 137 -0.49 -12.67 -0.09
C LEU A 137 -0.83 -11.49 0.82
N LEU A 138 0.12 -10.58 1.03
CA LEU A 138 -0.12 -9.35 1.79
C LEU A 138 -1.21 -8.49 1.14
N LEU A 139 -1.23 -8.37 -0.20
CA LEU A 139 -2.30 -7.69 -0.92
C LEU A 139 -3.67 -8.30 -0.63
N ILE A 140 -3.79 -9.63 -0.70
CA ILE A 140 -5.07 -10.33 -0.45
C ILE A 140 -5.58 -10.04 0.97
N ILE A 141 -4.69 -10.10 1.95
CA ILE A 141 -5.04 -9.79 3.35
C ILE A 141 -5.46 -8.33 3.50
N GLN A 142 -4.80 -7.41 2.82
CA GLN A 142 -5.11 -5.98 2.84
C GLN A 142 -6.48 -5.66 2.25
N VAL A 143 -6.90 -6.36 1.18
CA VAL A 143 -8.23 -6.15 0.56
C VAL A 143 -9.36 -6.32 1.59
N THR A 144 -9.27 -7.33 2.43
CA THR A 144 -10.30 -7.63 3.43
C THR A 144 -10.06 -6.92 4.76
N GLY A 145 -8.80 -6.71 5.13
CA GLY A 145 -8.41 -6.28 6.48
C GLY A 145 -8.28 -4.77 6.66
N CYS A 146 -8.19 -3.96 5.59
CA CYS A 146 -7.94 -2.53 5.73
C CYS A 146 -9.18 -1.68 6.10
N GLY A 147 -10.37 -2.28 6.26
CA GLY A 147 -11.59 -1.54 6.62
C GLY A 147 -12.09 -0.59 5.53
N GLY A 148 -11.68 -0.82 4.27
CA GLY A 148 -12.04 0.06 3.16
C GLY A 148 -13.45 -0.15 2.64
N SER A 149 -13.92 -1.41 2.56
CA SER A 149 -15.25 -1.78 2.06
C SER A 149 -16.32 -1.74 3.14
N PHE A 150 -15.98 -2.22 4.33
CA PHE A 150 -16.89 -2.32 5.46
C PHE A 150 -16.23 -1.69 6.70
N PRO A 151 -17.02 -1.08 7.60
CA PRO A 151 -16.53 -0.64 8.89
C PRO A 151 -15.84 -1.80 9.63
N LEU A 152 -14.66 -1.56 10.19
CA LEU A 152 -13.88 -2.60 10.90
C LEU A 152 -14.67 -3.31 12.00
N GLN A 153 -15.58 -2.58 12.64
CA GLN A 153 -16.43 -3.08 13.73
C GLN A 153 -17.39 -4.21 13.29
N LEU A 154 -17.66 -4.33 11.99
CA LEU A 154 -18.51 -5.38 11.42
C LEU A 154 -17.71 -6.63 11.02
N LEU A 155 -16.39 -6.57 11.04
CA LEU A 155 -15.52 -7.67 10.66
C LEU A 155 -15.25 -8.60 11.86
N PRO A 156 -14.85 -9.87 11.62
CA PRO A 156 -14.48 -10.79 12.68
C PRO A 156 -13.37 -10.23 13.59
N PRO A 157 -13.36 -10.55 14.90
CA PRO A 157 -12.37 -10.00 15.86
C PRO A 157 -10.91 -10.20 15.43
N PHE A 158 -10.60 -11.30 14.78
CA PHE A 158 -9.27 -11.56 14.23
C PHE A 158 -8.86 -10.50 13.18
N VAL A 159 -9.76 -10.14 12.28
CA VAL A 159 -9.50 -9.13 11.24
C VAL A 159 -9.34 -7.75 11.86
N GLN A 160 -10.16 -7.43 12.86
CA GLN A 160 -10.04 -6.17 13.61
C GLN A 160 -8.67 -6.05 14.29
N ALA A 161 -8.17 -7.12 14.90
CA ALA A 161 -6.84 -7.15 15.53
C ALA A 161 -5.69 -7.07 14.51
N LEU A 162 -5.89 -7.60 13.30
CA LEU A 162 -4.88 -7.59 12.24
C LEU A 162 -4.80 -6.23 11.52
N SER A 163 -5.92 -5.54 11.39
CA SER A 163 -6.05 -4.30 10.61
C SER A 163 -4.99 -3.23 10.92
N PRO A 164 -4.64 -2.92 12.19
CA PRO A 164 -3.60 -1.93 12.50
C PRO A 164 -2.20 -2.31 12.03
N TRP A 165 -1.97 -3.59 11.72
CA TRP A 165 -0.70 -4.10 11.22
C TRP A 165 -0.62 -4.11 9.68
N LEU A 166 -1.65 -3.62 9.02
CA LEU A 166 -1.70 -3.56 7.56
C LEU A 166 -1.39 -2.14 7.08
N PRO A 167 -0.36 -1.95 6.25
CA PRO A 167 -0.03 -0.62 5.74
C PRO A 167 -1.17 0.02 4.94
N ALA A 168 -2.01 -0.78 4.25
CA ALA A 168 -3.17 -0.26 3.52
C ALA A 168 -4.23 0.37 4.43
N THR A 169 -4.38 -0.08 5.68
CA THR A 169 -5.31 0.53 6.66
C THR A 169 -4.99 1.99 6.87
N HIS A 170 -3.71 2.30 7.08
CA HIS A 170 -3.24 3.66 7.32
C HIS A 170 -3.37 4.54 6.07
N VAL A 171 -3.13 3.98 4.88
CA VAL A 171 -3.34 4.71 3.62
C VAL A 171 -4.82 5.01 3.40
N VAL A 172 -5.72 4.04 3.61
CA VAL A 172 -7.18 4.24 3.47
C VAL A 172 -7.67 5.32 4.43
N ASN A 173 -7.22 5.28 5.69
CA ASN A 173 -7.62 6.27 6.70
C ASN A 173 -7.07 7.65 6.38
N ALA A 174 -5.78 7.78 6.00
CA ALA A 174 -5.19 9.04 5.58
C ALA A 174 -5.89 9.62 4.34
N MET A 175 -6.23 8.77 3.35
CA MET A 175 -7.00 9.22 2.19
C MET A 175 -8.40 9.70 2.58
N ARG A 176 -9.10 8.98 3.47
CA ARG A 176 -10.41 9.42 3.98
C ARG A 176 -10.32 10.78 4.66
N ALA A 177 -9.30 11.00 5.50
CA ALA A 177 -9.08 12.30 6.13
C ALA A 177 -8.87 13.40 5.08
N ALA A 178 -8.06 13.18 4.05
CA ALA A 178 -7.82 14.15 2.98
C ALA A 178 -9.06 14.40 2.09
N MET A 179 -9.90 13.36 1.88
CA MET A 179 -11.06 13.43 0.98
C MET A 179 -12.29 14.02 1.64
N PHE A 180 -12.57 13.65 2.88
CA PHE A 180 -13.83 14.02 3.54
C PHE A 180 -13.64 15.08 4.62
N GLY A 181 -12.43 15.39 4.99
CA GLY A 181 -12.06 16.38 6.00
C GLY A 181 -11.20 15.78 7.12
N THR A 182 -10.25 16.56 7.58
CA THR A 182 -9.36 16.19 8.68
C THR A 182 -9.97 16.53 10.03
N TYR A 183 -9.81 15.64 11.02
CA TYR A 183 -10.17 15.91 12.41
C TYR A 183 -8.94 15.85 13.30
N GLY A 184 -8.55 16.98 13.84
CA GLY A 184 -7.34 17.07 14.66
C GLY A 184 -6.07 16.67 13.88
N ALA A 185 -5.36 15.66 14.36
CA ALA A 185 -4.11 15.17 13.77
C ALA A 185 -4.23 13.81 13.07
N ASP A 186 -5.45 13.34 12.78
CA ASP A 186 -5.70 11.99 12.23
C ASP A 186 -4.91 11.72 10.95
N PHE A 187 -4.90 12.63 9.99
CA PHE A 187 -4.09 12.46 8.77
C PHE A 187 -2.62 12.22 9.08
N TRP A 188 -2.02 13.06 9.92
CA TRP A 188 -0.59 12.96 10.25
C TRP A 188 -0.27 11.76 11.12
N THR A 189 -1.20 11.34 11.98
CA THR A 189 -1.08 10.10 12.77
C THR A 189 -1.02 8.89 11.87
N GLU A 190 -1.92 8.79 10.89
CA GLU A 190 -1.96 7.68 9.94
C GLU A 190 -0.72 7.68 9.02
N ILE A 191 -0.27 8.84 8.56
CA ILE A 191 0.99 8.96 7.81
C ILE A 191 2.19 8.54 8.67
N GLY A 192 2.23 8.93 9.95
CA GLY A 192 3.28 8.51 10.90
C GLY A 192 3.31 6.99 11.08
N LEU A 193 2.14 6.38 11.29
CA LEU A 193 2.01 4.92 11.41
C LEU A 193 2.41 4.21 10.11
N LEU A 194 2.04 4.74 8.96
CA LEU A 194 2.45 4.22 7.65
C LEU A 194 3.98 4.24 7.49
N LEU A 195 4.64 5.32 7.90
CA LEU A 195 6.09 5.45 7.81
C LEU A 195 6.83 4.46 8.73
N LEU A 196 6.22 4.00 9.83
CA LEU A 196 6.81 2.98 10.70
C LEU A 196 7.04 1.66 9.95
N PHE A 197 6.28 1.35 8.90
CA PHE A 197 6.51 0.15 8.08
C PHE A 197 7.83 0.18 7.30
N LEU A 198 8.46 1.34 7.15
CA LEU A 198 9.81 1.43 6.59
C LEU A 198 10.86 0.76 7.49
N ILE A 199 10.64 0.71 8.81
CA ILE A 199 11.58 0.10 9.77
C ILE A 199 11.71 -1.41 9.52
N PRO A 200 10.65 -2.23 9.60
CA PRO A 200 10.76 -3.66 9.31
C PRO A 200 11.18 -3.91 7.85
N ALA A 201 10.73 -3.11 6.89
CA ALA A 201 11.18 -3.22 5.50
C ALA A 201 12.69 -2.99 5.37
N ALA A 202 13.25 -1.96 6.03
CA ALA A 202 14.68 -1.70 6.03
C ALA A 202 15.47 -2.82 6.73
N LEU A 203 14.97 -3.36 7.83
CA LEU A 203 15.57 -4.51 8.52
C LEU A 203 15.61 -5.74 7.61
N ILE A 204 14.54 -6.04 6.90
CA ILE A 204 14.49 -7.16 5.94
C ILE A 204 15.49 -6.92 4.79
N GLY A 205 15.45 -5.75 4.15
CA GLY A 205 16.24 -5.46 2.96
C GLY A 205 17.74 -5.25 3.22
N LEU A 206 18.12 -4.68 4.36
CA LEU A 206 19.51 -4.32 4.67
C LEU A 206 20.21 -5.34 5.57
N VAL A 207 19.50 -5.93 6.54
CA VAL A 207 20.11 -6.81 7.55
C VAL A 207 19.87 -8.29 7.21
N LEU A 208 18.61 -8.68 7.04
CA LEU A 208 18.23 -10.09 6.86
C LEU A 208 18.58 -10.64 5.47
N ARG A 209 18.80 -9.78 4.48
CA ARG A 209 19.17 -10.20 3.13
C ARG A 209 20.43 -11.09 3.10
N LYS A 210 21.45 -10.80 3.91
CA LYS A 210 22.71 -11.57 3.92
C LYS A 210 22.55 -13.01 4.42
N PRO A 211 21.97 -13.26 5.61
CA PRO A 211 21.75 -14.62 6.08
C PRO A 211 20.71 -15.37 5.25
N LEU A 212 19.69 -14.68 4.75
CA LEU A 212 18.65 -15.28 3.90
C LEU A 212 19.16 -15.65 2.50
N ALA A 213 20.16 -14.98 1.96
CA ALA A 213 20.73 -15.31 0.66
C ALA A 213 21.25 -16.77 0.61
N LYS A 214 21.87 -17.26 1.69
CA LYS A 214 22.32 -18.68 1.79
C LYS A 214 21.15 -19.66 1.82
N PHE A 215 20.10 -19.30 2.55
CA PHE A 215 18.88 -20.12 2.61
C PHE A 215 18.16 -20.14 1.26
N MET A 216 18.11 -18.98 0.57
CA MET A 216 17.46 -18.86 -0.72
C MET A 216 18.20 -19.61 -1.84
N THR A 217 19.55 -19.63 -1.87
CA THR A 217 20.29 -20.46 -2.82
C THR A 217 20.00 -21.94 -2.60
N TRP A 218 20.03 -22.41 -1.36
CA TRP A 218 19.66 -23.79 -1.03
C TRP A 218 18.21 -24.11 -1.45
N TYR A 219 17.25 -23.21 -1.18
CA TYR A 219 15.86 -23.39 -1.56
C TYR A 219 15.67 -23.47 -3.08
N VAL A 220 16.31 -22.58 -3.85
CA VAL A 220 16.24 -22.57 -5.31
C VAL A 220 16.82 -23.87 -5.89
N GLU A 221 17.98 -24.33 -5.37
CA GLU A 221 18.57 -25.61 -5.77
C GLU A 221 17.63 -26.80 -5.51
N GLN A 222 16.90 -26.80 -4.37
CA GLN A 222 15.94 -27.86 -4.05
C GLN A 222 14.72 -27.82 -4.99
N VAL A 223 14.22 -26.61 -5.31
CA VAL A 223 13.07 -26.44 -6.22
C VAL A 223 13.45 -26.82 -7.66
N GLU A 224 14.62 -26.41 -8.13
CA GLU A 224 15.12 -26.80 -9.46
C GLU A 224 15.39 -28.30 -9.56
N SER A 225 15.93 -28.91 -8.50
CA SER A 225 16.17 -30.38 -8.46
C SER A 225 14.87 -31.18 -8.45
N SER A 226 13.77 -30.62 -7.94
CA SER A 226 12.47 -31.27 -7.86
C SER A 226 11.70 -31.33 -9.19
N LYS A 227 12.21 -30.68 -10.25
CA LYS A 227 11.56 -30.55 -11.58
C LYS A 227 10.10 -30.06 -11.53
N LEU A 228 9.69 -29.37 -10.44
CA LEU A 228 8.34 -28.81 -10.27
C LEU A 228 8.14 -27.50 -11.02
N VAL A 229 9.23 -26.89 -11.48
CA VAL A 229 9.21 -25.66 -12.28
C VAL A 229 10.08 -25.94 -13.52
N GLY A 230 9.45 -26.40 -14.56
CA GLY A 230 10.02 -26.58 -15.89
C GLY A 230 9.55 -25.49 -16.82
#